data_de732336e461927720b2ada2334e329c
#
_entry.id   de732336e461927720b2ada2334e329c
#
_cell.length_a   1.000
_cell.length_b   1.000
_cell.length_c   1.000
_cell.angle_alpha   90.00
_cell.angle_beta   90.00
_cell.angle_gamma   90.00
#
_symmetry.space_group_name_H-M   'P 1'
#
loop_
_entity.id
_entity.type
_entity.pdbx_description
1 polymer ?
#
loop_
_entity_poly.entity_id
_entity_poly.type
_entity_poly.pdbx_seq_one_letter_code
_entity_poly.pdbx_strand_id
1 'polypeptide(L)'
;MTRPLVPGAKRDTRSKFERCHAFVARWEGGFVKHPSDPGGATKYGVSLRFLRSAGKIGDVDGDGDITEADIRALAPETAAAILKIHFWDPLSLDRLPTPLALVVYDTAVNMGPGVARRLVQEALLVKVDGIWGPKTWAALFSCDPGRVAHSVIRLRRGRYSRLINAKPELQAFYQGWSSRVFSLERAMLEV
;
A
#
# COMPACT_ATOMS: atom_id res chain seq x y z
N MET A 1 3.08 22.18 22.25
CA MET A 1 3.46 23.34 21.38
C MET A 1 2.67 23.22 20.09
N THR A 2 1.65 24.03 19.91
CA THR A 2 0.83 24.12 18.71
C THR A 2 1.60 24.92 17.65
N ARG A 3 1.83 24.30 16.50
CA ARG A 3 2.47 24.94 15.33
C ARG A 3 1.59 26.13 14.88
N PRO A 4 2.14 27.35 14.70
CA PRO A 4 1.34 28.48 14.28
C PRO A 4 0.76 28.23 12.87
N LEU A 5 -0.53 28.51 12.72
CA LEU A 5 -1.23 28.46 11.43
C LEU A 5 -0.66 29.56 10.51
N VAL A 6 -0.10 29.18 9.38
CA VAL A 6 0.31 30.09 8.32
C VAL A 6 -0.99 30.64 7.69
N PRO A 7 -1.25 31.96 7.71
CA PRO A 7 -2.43 32.53 7.08
C PRO A 7 -2.39 32.31 5.57
N GLY A 8 -3.44 31.69 5.02
CA GLY A 8 -3.59 31.52 3.57
C GLY A 8 -3.39 30.09 3.03
N ALA A 9 -3.00 29.09 3.83
CA ALA A 9 -2.97 27.71 3.38
C ALA A 9 -4.40 27.20 3.17
N LYS A 10 -4.79 26.90 1.93
CA LYS A 10 -6.06 26.22 1.64
C LYS A 10 -6.12 24.93 2.43
N ARG A 11 -7.19 24.75 3.21
CA ARG A 11 -7.42 23.51 3.95
C ARG A 11 -7.46 22.35 2.97
N ASP A 12 -6.64 21.33 3.16
CA ASP A 12 -6.69 20.11 2.35
C ASP A 12 -8.03 19.41 2.61
N THR A 13 -8.91 19.43 1.61
CA THR A 13 -10.26 18.84 1.68
C THR A 13 -10.29 17.36 1.32
N ARG A 14 -9.15 16.78 0.91
CA ARG A 14 -9.04 15.38 0.53
C ARG A 14 -9.31 14.48 1.73
N SER A 15 -9.99 13.34 1.50
CA SER A 15 -10.14 12.27 2.47
C SER A 15 -8.77 11.70 2.89
N LYS A 16 -8.73 10.95 3.98
CA LYS A 16 -7.51 10.27 4.42
C LYS A 16 -6.99 9.31 3.35
N PHE A 17 -7.88 8.54 2.72
CA PHE A 17 -7.53 7.66 1.61
C PHE A 17 -6.86 8.44 0.47
N GLU A 18 -7.47 9.51 -0.01
CA GLU A 18 -6.93 10.29 -1.13
C GLU A 18 -5.55 10.87 -0.84
N ARG A 19 -5.31 11.33 0.39
CA ARG A 19 -3.97 11.81 0.81
C ARG A 19 -2.93 10.70 0.77
N CYS A 20 -3.26 9.53 1.32
CA CYS A 20 -2.37 8.37 1.30
C CYS A 20 -2.19 7.81 -0.11
N HIS A 21 -3.27 7.78 -0.92
CA HIS A 21 -3.23 7.28 -2.28
C HIS A 21 -2.38 8.18 -3.19
N ALA A 22 -2.39 9.49 -2.99
CA ALA A 22 -1.54 10.42 -3.73
C ALA A 22 -0.03 10.09 -3.59
N PHE A 23 0.40 9.52 -2.48
CA PHE A 23 1.76 8.98 -2.35
C PHE A 23 1.94 7.71 -3.16
N VAL A 24 1.04 6.74 -2.98
CA VAL A 24 1.12 5.42 -3.65
C VAL A 24 1.09 5.59 -5.17
N ALA A 25 0.17 6.40 -5.70
CA ALA A 25 0.02 6.65 -7.12
C ALA A 25 1.31 7.18 -7.81
N ARG A 26 2.18 7.89 -7.09
CA ARG A 26 3.48 8.36 -7.63
C ARG A 26 4.46 7.22 -7.87
N TRP A 27 4.30 6.09 -7.13
CA TRP A 27 5.16 4.92 -7.25
C TRP A 27 4.57 3.85 -8.18
N GLU A 28 3.26 3.92 -8.42
CA GLU A 28 2.58 3.02 -9.35
C GLU A 28 2.61 3.65 -10.74
N GLY A 29 3.42 3.08 -11.62
CA GLY A 29 3.61 3.58 -12.99
C GLY A 29 2.39 3.44 -13.88
N GLY A 30 2.51 3.94 -15.12
CA GLY A 30 1.58 3.68 -16.21
C GLY A 30 1.53 2.20 -16.60
N PHE A 31 1.06 1.91 -17.80
CA PHE A 31 1.01 0.54 -18.30
C PHE A 31 2.41 -0.07 -18.46
N VAL A 32 2.63 -1.21 -17.79
CA VAL A 32 3.86 -2.02 -17.88
C VAL A 32 3.47 -3.47 -18.12
N LYS A 33 4.16 -4.11 -19.06
CA LYS A 33 4.08 -5.56 -19.30
C LYS A 33 5.50 -6.10 -19.38
N HIS A 34 5.88 -6.87 -18.37
CA HIS A 34 7.17 -7.55 -18.37
C HIS A 34 6.99 -9.02 -18.72
N PRO A 35 7.73 -9.58 -19.68
CA PRO A 35 7.56 -10.98 -20.12
C PRO A 35 7.71 -12.01 -18.99
N SER A 36 8.51 -11.68 -17.98
CA SER A 36 8.77 -12.55 -16.81
C SER A 36 7.88 -12.21 -15.59
N ASP A 37 6.90 -11.30 -15.71
CA ASP A 37 6.03 -10.96 -14.59
C ASP A 37 4.86 -11.95 -14.50
N PRO A 38 4.81 -12.80 -13.44
CA PRO A 38 3.70 -13.73 -13.25
C PRO A 38 2.34 -13.02 -13.01
N GLY A 39 2.37 -11.73 -12.71
CA GLY A 39 1.18 -10.87 -12.53
C GLY A 39 0.55 -10.43 -13.84
N GLY A 40 1.29 -10.54 -14.97
CA GLY A 40 0.89 -10.04 -16.27
C GLY A 40 1.02 -8.52 -16.39
N ALA A 41 0.25 -7.92 -17.31
CA ALA A 41 0.21 -6.46 -17.44
C ALA A 41 -0.22 -5.79 -16.15
N THR A 42 0.37 -4.62 -15.86
CA THR A 42 0.08 -3.82 -14.66
C THR A 42 -0.10 -2.35 -15.05
N LYS A 43 -1.05 -1.65 -14.45
CA LYS A 43 -1.26 -0.22 -14.61
C LYS A 43 -1.79 0.37 -13.30
N TYR A 44 -1.22 1.48 -12.83
CA TYR A 44 -1.64 2.16 -11.60
C TYR A 44 -1.68 1.25 -10.36
N GLY A 45 -0.74 0.29 -10.24
CA GLY A 45 -0.69 -0.67 -9.13
C GLY A 45 -1.66 -1.85 -9.22
N VAL A 46 -2.44 -1.93 -10.28
CA VAL A 46 -3.40 -3.01 -10.53
C VAL A 46 -2.83 -3.96 -11.57
N SER A 47 -2.52 -5.21 -11.18
CA SER A 47 -2.06 -6.25 -12.11
C SER A 47 -3.24 -7.03 -12.70
N LEU A 48 -3.05 -7.61 -13.88
CA LEU A 48 -4.07 -8.44 -14.52
C LEU A 48 -4.48 -9.62 -13.65
N ARG A 49 -3.51 -10.27 -12.99
CA ARG A 49 -3.80 -11.36 -12.06
C ARG A 49 -4.68 -10.90 -10.91
N PHE A 50 -4.40 -9.72 -10.36
CA PHE A 50 -5.20 -9.14 -9.29
C PHE A 50 -6.60 -8.78 -9.80
N LEU A 51 -6.69 -8.15 -10.98
CA LEU A 51 -7.96 -7.73 -11.58
C LEU A 51 -8.89 -8.94 -11.78
N ARG A 52 -8.36 -10.06 -12.27
CA ARG A 52 -9.10 -11.34 -12.38
C ARG A 52 -9.61 -11.86 -11.04
N SER A 53 -8.88 -11.64 -9.95
CA SER A 53 -9.32 -12.04 -8.60
C SER A 53 -10.36 -11.09 -7.99
N ALA A 54 -10.53 -9.90 -8.55
CA ALA A 54 -11.49 -8.89 -8.09
C ALA A 54 -12.95 -9.17 -8.57
N GLY A 55 -13.15 -10.19 -9.40
CA GLY A 55 -14.45 -10.55 -9.95
C GLY A 55 -14.99 -9.49 -10.92
N LYS A 56 -16.29 -9.28 -10.94
CA LYS A 56 -16.97 -8.38 -11.90
C LYS A 56 -16.42 -6.96 -11.96
N ILE A 57 -15.84 -6.44 -10.88
CA ILE A 57 -15.24 -5.11 -10.87
C ILE A 57 -13.96 -5.05 -11.70
N GLY A 58 -13.42 -6.22 -12.07
CA GLY A 58 -12.25 -6.35 -12.92
C GLY A 58 -12.54 -6.26 -14.42
N ASP A 59 -13.79 -6.43 -14.82
CA ASP A 59 -14.28 -6.18 -16.18
C ASP A 59 -14.50 -4.67 -16.34
N VAL A 60 -13.44 -3.99 -16.75
CA VAL A 60 -13.38 -2.52 -16.78
C VAL A 60 -13.97 -1.96 -18.06
N ASP A 61 -13.83 -2.68 -19.18
CA ASP A 61 -14.37 -2.28 -20.47
C ASP A 61 -15.78 -2.83 -20.75
N GLY A 62 -16.27 -3.76 -19.89
CA GLY A 62 -17.64 -4.25 -19.91
C GLY A 62 -17.90 -5.33 -20.97
N ASP A 63 -16.87 -5.98 -21.48
CA ASP A 63 -17.01 -7.00 -22.53
C ASP A 63 -17.33 -8.42 -21.99
N GLY A 64 -17.29 -8.60 -20.66
CA GLY A 64 -17.60 -9.83 -19.94
C GLY A 64 -16.37 -10.70 -19.63
N ASP A 65 -15.20 -10.36 -20.15
CA ASP A 65 -13.94 -11.06 -19.91
C ASP A 65 -12.95 -10.14 -19.18
N ILE A 66 -12.03 -10.71 -18.37
CA ILE A 66 -10.98 -9.94 -17.71
C ILE A 66 -9.63 -10.23 -18.37
N THR A 67 -9.20 -9.30 -19.20
CA THR A 67 -8.05 -9.42 -20.09
C THR A 67 -7.05 -8.27 -19.93
N GLU A 68 -6.06 -8.21 -20.78
CA GLU A 68 -5.12 -7.07 -20.84
C GLU A 68 -5.82 -5.79 -21.34
N ALA A 69 -6.95 -5.89 -22.05
CA ALA A 69 -7.73 -4.74 -22.50
C ALA A 69 -8.25 -3.95 -21.29
N ASP A 70 -8.74 -4.64 -20.25
CA ASP A 70 -9.16 -4.01 -18.99
C ASP A 70 -8.04 -3.23 -18.32
N ILE A 71 -6.83 -3.81 -18.29
CA ILE A 71 -5.66 -3.10 -17.73
C ILE A 71 -5.35 -1.84 -18.56
N ARG A 72 -5.49 -1.88 -19.88
CA ARG A 72 -5.30 -0.71 -20.74
C ARG A 72 -6.38 0.34 -20.53
N ALA A 73 -7.63 -0.11 -20.38
CA ALA A 73 -8.81 0.74 -20.15
C ALA A 73 -8.84 1.42 -18.78
N LEU A 74 -8.08 0.89 -17.78
CA LEU A 74 -8.06 1.48 -16.44
C LEU A 74 -7.76 2.98 -16.47
N ALA A 75 -8.69 3.77 -15.92
CA ALA A 75 -8.45 5.16 -15.55
C ALA A 75 -7.83 5.24 -14.14
N PRO A 76 -7.09 6.30 -13.79
CA PRO A 76 -6.50 6.47 -12.46
C PRO A 76 -7.55 6.39 -11.33
N GLU A 77 -8.72 6.97 -11.54
CA GLU A 77 -9.83 7.01 -10.58
C GLU A 77 -10.42 5.61 -10.34
N THR A 78 -10.58 4.83 -11.42
CA THR A 78 -11.05 3.44 -11.35
C THR A 78 -10.03 2.58 -10.60
N ALA A 79 -8.74 2.73 -10.92
CA ALA A 79 -7.67 2.03 -10.22
C ALA A 79 -7.64 2.39 -8.71
N ALA A 80 -7.80 3.68 -8.38
CA ALA A 80 -7.88 4.15 -7.00
C ALA A 80 -9.06 3.51 -6.24
N ALA A 81 -10.24 3.45 -6.87
CA ALA A 81 -11.43 2.82 -6.28
C ALA A 81 -11.20 1.31 -6.03
N ILE A 82 -10.63 0.61 -6.99
CA ILE A 82 -10.27 -0.81 -6.87
C ILE A 82 -9.27 -1.01 -5.71
N LEU A 83 -8.20 -0.20 -5.66
CA LEU A 83 -7.20 -0.28 -4.60
C LEU A 83 -7.80 0.05 -3.23
N LYS A 84 -8.75 0.98 -3.15
CA LYS A 84 -9.46 1.28 -1.90
C LYS A 84 -10.23 0.06 -1.40
N ILE A 85 -11.07 -0.52 -2.24
CA ILE A 85 -11.93 -1.68 -1.89
C ILE A 85 -11.10 -2.90 -1.45
N HIS A 86 -9.92 -3.12 -2.05
CA HIS A 86 -9.16 -4.34 -1.82
C HIS A 86 -7.97 -4.20 -0.86
N PHE A 87 -7.44 -2.98 -0.66
CA PHE A 87 -6.25 -2.77 0.16
C PHE A 87 -6.46 -1.80 1.32
N TRP A 88 -7.41 -0.88 1.23
CA TRP A 88 -7.71 0.10 2.26
C TRP A 88 -8.83 -0.36 3.20
N ASP A 89 -10.01 -0.63 2.64
CA ASP A 89 -11.21 -0.96 3.42
C ASP A 89 -11.07 -2.27 4.22
N PRO A 90 -10.51 -3.38 3.66
CA PRO A 90 -10.34 -4.63 4.41
C PRO A 90 -9.32 -4.55 5.55
N LEU A 91 -8.46 -3.51 5.55
CA LEU A 91 -7.53 -3.20 6.62
C LEU A 91 -8.09 -2.15 7.60
N SER A 92 -9.30 -1.63 7.33
CA SER A 92 -9.97 -0.61 8.15
C SER A 92 -9.05 0.61 8.45
N LEU A 93 -8.31 1.08 7.42
CA LEU A 93 -7.25 2.07 7.60
C LEU A 93 -7.78 3.45 8.02
N ASP A 94 -9.07 3.73 7.80
CA ASP A 94 -9.72 4.93 8.31
C ASP A 94 -9.69 5.04 9.84
N ARG A 95 -9.55 3.92 10.55
CA ARG A 95 -9.44 3.87 12.01
C ARG A 95 -8.05 4.24 12.52
N LEU A 96 -7.03 4.26 11.67
CA LEU A 96 -5.64 4.56 12.04
C LEU A 96 -5.32 6.04 11.84
N PRO A 97 -4.40 6.63 12.62
CA PRO A 97 -3.80 7.92 12.31
C PRO A 97 -3.15 7.92 10.92
N THR A 98 -3.20 9.06 10.22
CA THR A 98 -2.78 9.16 8.81
C THR A 98 -1.37 8.65 8.55
N PRO A 99 -0.34 8.96 9.35
CA PRO A 99 1.01 8.45 9.11
C PRO A 99 1.09 6.92 9.11
N LEU A 100 0.43 6.27 10.07
CA LEU A 100 0.39 4.81 10.15
C LEU A 100 -0.45 4.21 9.03
N ALA A 101 -1.61 4.81 8.71
CA ALA A 101 -2.45 4.39 7.60
C ALA A 101 -1.69 4.42 6.27
N LEU A 102 -0.92 5.48 6.01
CA LEU A 102 -0.06 5.60 4.82
C LEU A 102 0.96 4.45 4.72
N VAL A 103 1.70 4.19 5.81
CA VAL A 103 2.72 3.14 5.83
C VAL A 103 2.10 1.75 5.61
N VAL A 104 0.97 1.48 6.24
CA VAL A 104 0.27 0.19 6.10
C VAL A 104 -0.31 0.04 4.69
N TYR A 105 -0.92 1.09 4.15
CA TYR A 105 -1.50 1.09 2.80
C TYR A 105 -0.43 0.87 1.72
N ASP A 106 0.65 1.65 1.75
CA ASP A 106 1.76 1.47 0.80
C ASP A 106 2.39 0.07 0.90
N THR A 107 2.51 -0.45 2.12
CA THR A 107 2.99 -1.82 2.33
C THR A 107 2.01 -2.86 1.76
N ALA A 108 0.71 -2.65 1.93
CA ALA A 108 -0.31 -3.55 1.41
C ALA A 108 -0.33 -3.57 -0.12
N VAL A 109 -0.27 -2.40 -0.76
CA VAL A 109 -0.21 -2.32 -2.24
C VAL A 109 1.05 -2.97 -2.78
N ASN A 110 2.22 -2.73 -2.17
CA ASN A 110 3.50 -3.25 -2.65
C ASN A 110 3.74 -4.74 -2.35
N MET A 111 3.27 -5.25 -1.20
CA MET A 111 3.58 -6.61 -0.72
C MET A 111 2.35 -7.51 -0.52
N GLY A 112 1.17 -6.98 -0.69
CA GLY A 112 -0.10 -7.62 -0.39
C GLY A 112 -0.59 -7.37 1.04
N PRO A 113 -1.92 -7.35 1.25
CA PRO A 113 -2.54 -7.02 2.54
C PRO A 113 -2.22 -8.04 3.63
N GLY A 114 -2.01 -9.30 3.29
CA GLY A 114 -1.61 -10.34 4.25
C GLY A 114 -0.21 -10.10 4.84
N VAL A 115 0.73 -9.61 4.03
CA VAL A 115 2.07 -9.23 4.51
C VAL A 115 1.98 -7.99 5.37
N ALA A 116 1.23 -6.97 4.95
CA ALA A 116 1.04 -5.75 5.73
C ALA A 116 0.49 -6.04 7.12
N ARG A 117 -0.55 -6.91 7.24
CA ARG A 117 -1.10 -7.34 8.53
C ARG A 117 -0.05 -7.96 9.43
N ARG A 118 0.75 -8.88 8.90
CA ARG A 118 1.80 -9.56 9.68
C ARG A 118 2.91 -8.62 10.13
N LEU A 119 3.36 -7.70 9.26
CA LEU A 119 4.38 -6.73 9.65
C LEU A 119 3.90 -5.78 10.76
N VAL A 120 2.62 -5.39 10.74
CA VAL A 120 2.03 -4.60 11.83
C VAL A 120 1.97 -5.41 13.12
N GLN A 121 1.54 -6.67 13.07
CA GLN A 121 1.51 -7.56 14.25
C GLN A 121 2.92 -7.78 14.82
N GLU A 122 3.92 -7.96 13.98
CA GLU A 122 5.33 -8.08 14.38
C GLU A 122 5.82 -6.77 15.03
N ALA A 123 5.47 -5.60 14.47
CA ALA A 123 5.80 -4.31 15.04
C ALA A 123 5.16 -4.06 16.41
N LEU A 124 3.97 -4.62 16.64
CA LEU A 124 3.23 -4.54 17.91
C LEU A 124 3.63 -5.62 18.93
N LEU A 125 4.51 -6.56 18.55
CA LEU A 125 4.89 -7.71 19.37
C LEU A 125 3.68 -8.57 19.81
N VAL A 126 2.64 -8.67 18.99
CA VAL A 126 1.50 -9.57 19.20
C VAL A 126 1.61 -10.81 18.32
N LYS A 127 0.70 -11.78 18.49
CA LYS A 127 0.67 -13.00 17.65
C LYS A 127 0.59 -12.64 16.17
N VAL A 128 1.53 -13.16 15.36
CA VAL A 128 1.67 -12.89 13.91
C VAL A 128 0.91 -13.95 13.12
N ASP A 129 -0.42 -13.86 13.07
CA ASP A 129 -1.29 -14.76 12.32
C ASP A 129 -1.87 -14.15 11.03
N GLY A 130 -1.73 -12.83 10.83
CA GLY A 130 -2.28 -12.08 9.70
C GLY A 130 -3.77 -11.76 9.85
N ILE A 131 -4.34 -11.95 11.05
CA ILE A 131 -5.74 -11.65 11.37
C ILE A 131 -5.79 -10.46 12.33
N TRP A 132 -6.38 -9.34 11.91
CA TRP A 132 -6.58 -8.17 12.76
C TRP A 132 -7.85 -8.32 13.60
N GLY A 133 -7.75 -9.13 14.65
CA GLY A 133 -8.79 -9.33 15.64
C GLY A 133 -8.70 -8.33 16.81
N PRO A 134 -9.54 -8.51 17.84
CA PRO A 134 -9.62 -7.59 18.98
C PRO A 134 -8.26 -7.32 19.67
N LYS A 135 -7.41 -8.34 19.80
CA LYS A 135 -6.08 -8.19 20.43
C LYS A 135 -5.15 -7.29 19.61
N THR A 136 -5.15 -7.42 18.27
CA THR A 136 -4.35 -6.56 17.40
C THR A 136 -4.85 -5.12 17.45
N TRP A 137 -6.17 -4.92 17.42
CA TRP A 137 -6.77 -3.58 17.53
C TRP A 137 -6.51 -2.93 18.88
N ALA A 138 -6.62 -3.67 19.97
CA ALA A 138 -6.27 -3.15 21.31
C ALA A 138 -4.82 -2.68 21.38
N ALA A 139 -3.88 -3.46 20.83
CA ALA A 139 -2.47 -3.07 20.77
C ALA A 139 -2.25 -1.83 19.88
N LEU A 140 -2.90 -1.76 18.70
CA LEU A 140 -2.84 -0.60 17.81
C LEU A 140 -3.29 0.71 18.47
N PHE A 141 -4.35 0.64 19.29
CA PHE A 141 -4.88 1.82 19.99
C PHE A 141 -4.10 2.19 21.27
N SER A 142 -3.32 1.26 21.81
CA SER A 142 -2.50 1.48 23.02
C SER A 142 -1.06 1.90 22.72
N CYS A 143 -0.59 1.76 21.49
CA CYS A 143 0.78 2.09 21.10
C CYS A 143 0.86 3.46 20.43
N ASP A 144 2.04 4.07 20.50
CA ASP A 144 2.35 5.28 19.71
C ASP A 144 2.35 4.91 18.20
N PRO A 145 1.49 5.54 17.39
CA PRO A 145 1.35 5.19 15.98
C PRO A 145 2.59 5.50 15.14
N GLY A 146 3.36 6.52 15.50
CA GLY A 146 4.62 6.86 14.84
C GLY A 146 5.67 5.77 15.07
N ARG A 147 5.79 5.27 16.29
CA ARG A 147 6.68 4.14 16.61
C ARG A 147 6.30 2.87 15.85
N VAL A 148 5.01 2.57 15.76
CA VAL A 148 4.54 1.43 14.98
C VAL A 148 4.87 1.60 13.51
N ALA A 149 4.62 2.78 12.92
CA ALA A 149 4.93 3.07 11.52
C ALA A 149 6.43 2.90 11.23
N HIS A 150 7.33 3.46 12.04
CA HIS A 150 8.78 3.27 11.90
C HIS A 150 9.19 1.78 12.02
N SER A 151 8.58 1.05 12.96
CA SER A 151 8.86 -0.39 13.11
C SER A 151 8.43 -1.18 11.86
N VAL A 152 7.26 -0.89 11.29
CA VAL A 152 6.80 -1.51 10.04
C VAL A 152 7.77 -1.22 8.89
N ILE A 153 8.24 0.03 8.75
CA ILE A 153 9.24 0.41 7.74
C ILE A 153 10.54 -0.39 7.91
N ARG A 154 11.04 -0.50 9.13
CA ARG A 154 12.26 -1.28 9.44
C ARG A 154 12.09 -2.76 9.10
N LEU A 155 10.97 -3.36 9.48
CA LEU A 155 10.64 -4.77 9.19
C LEU A 155 10.51 -5.01 7.67
N ARG A 156 9.91 -4.05 6.95
CA ARG A 156 9.82 -4.11 5.49
C ARG A 156 11.19 -4.10 4.82
N ARG A 157 12.13 -3.23 5.26
CA ARG A 157 13.53 -3.24 4.80
C ARG A 157 14.19 -4.60 5.02
N GLY A 158 14.05 -5.16 6.24
CA GLY A 158 14.58 -6.50 6.56
C GLY A 158 13.96 -7.60 5.69
N ARG A 159 12.68 -7.48 5.32
CA ARG A 159 12.05 -8.42 4.40
C ARG A 159 12.66 -8.35 2.99
N TYR A 160 12.94 -7.17 2.46
CA TYR A 160 13.62 -7.05 1.16
C TYR A 160 14.99 -7.73 1.16
N SER A 161 15.78 -7.52 2.21
CA SER A 161 17.09 -8.18 2.35
C SER A 161 16.94 -9.72 2.36
N ARG A 162 15.96 -10.25 3.11
CA ARG A 162 15.69 -11.70 3.12
C ARG A 162 15.24 -12.23 1.76
N LEU A 163 14.43 -11.46 1.01
CA LEU A 163 13.99 -11.86 -0.33
C LEU A 163 15.18 -11.94 -1.31
N ILE A 164 16.09 -10.96 -1.28
CA ILE A 164 17.27 -10.94 -2.14
C ILE A 164 18.23 -12.06 -1.77
N ASN A 165 18.45 -12.32 -0.47
CA ASN A 165 19.29 -13.44 -0.04
C ASN A 165 18.74 -14.80 -0.48
N ALA A 166 17.40 -14.94 -0.50
CA ALA A 166 16.75 -16.17 -0.96
C ALA A 166 16.67 -16.28 -2.49
N LYS A 167 16.64 -15.15 -3.20
CA LYS A 167 16.48 -15.03 -4.65
C LYS A 167 17.35 -13.88 -5.17
N PRO A 168 18.64 -14.13 -5.48
CA PRO A 168 19.59 -13.09 -5.91
C PRO A 168 19.15 -12.32 -7.17
N GLU A 169 18.34 -12.93 -8.03
CA GLU A 169 17.77 -12.28 -9.21
C GLU A 169 16.91 -11.06 -8.88
N LEU A 170 16.38 -10.98 -7.65
CA LEU A 170 15.61 -9.83 -7.17
C LEU A 170 16.47 -8.62 -6.83
N GLN A 171 17.81 -8.74 -6.86
CA GLN A 171 18.74 -7.62 -6.64
C GLN A 171 18.46 -6.44 -7.56
N ALA A 172 18.01 -6.69 -8.79
CA ALA A 172 17.65 -5.66 -9.76
C ALA A 172 16.55 -4.71 -9.26
N PHE A 173 15.68 -5.16 -8.36
CA PHE A 173 14.58 -4.36 -7.82
C PHE A 173 14.94 -3.61 -6.53
N TYR A 174 16.10 -3.92 -5.94
CA TYR A 174 16.46 -3.40 -4.60
C TYR A 174 16.51 -1.89 -4.53
N GLN A 175 17.07 -1.24 -5.54
CA GLN A 175 17.19 0.22 -5.58
C GLN A 175 15.79 0.89 -5.59
N GLY A 176 14.87 0.38 -6.42
CA GLY A 176 13.50 0.88 -6.47
C GLY A 176 12.77 0.68 -5.13
N TRP A 177 12.89 -0.50 -4.53
CA TRP A 177 12.29 -0.80 -3.23
C TRP A 177 12.85 0.10 -2.12
N SER A 178 14.16 0.31 -2.09
CA SER A 178 14.82 1.16 -1.09
C SER A 178 14.42 2.63 -1.24
N SER A 179 14.37 3.15 -2.48
CA SER A 179 13.95 4.51 -2.78
C SER A 179 12.49 4.75 -2.38
N ARG A 180 11.60 3.79 -2.65
CA ARG A 180 10.18 3.87 -2.23
C ARG A 180 10.06 3.95 -0.71
N VAL A 181 10.75 3.07 0.02
CA VAL A 181 10.70 3.06 1.49
C VAL A 181 11.29 4.33 2.09
N PHE A 182 12.38 4.85 1.54
CA PHE A 182 12.96 6.12 1.98
C PHE A 182 11.97 7.29 1.77
N SER A 183 11.34 7.35 0.61
CA SER A 183 10.32 8.36 0.32
C SER A 183 9.08 8.21 1.21
N LEU A 184 8.67 6.98 1.51
CA LEU A 184 7.56 6.69 2.44
C LEU A 184 7.86 7.20 3.85
N GLU A 185 9.07 6.97 4.34
CA GLU A 185 9.50 7.43 5.66
C GLU A 185 9.48 8.95 5.78
N ARG A 186 9.83 9.66 4.73
CA ARG A 186 9.69 11.12 4.68
C ARG A 186 8.23 11.57 4.62
N ALA A 187 7.45 10.95 3.72
CA ALA A 187 6.05 11.33 3.52
C ALA A 187 5.19 11.14 4.78
N MET A 188 5.46 10.10 5.59
CA MET A 188 4.71 9.89 6.83
C MET A 188 4.92 10.98 7.90
N LEU A 189 5.98 11.78 7.78
CA LEU A 189 6.25 12.93 8.67
C LEU A 189 5.54 14.21 8.23
N GLU A 190 5.01 14.24 6.99
CA GLU A 190 4.40 15.39 6.36
C GLU A 190 2.86 15.33 6.36
N VAL A 191 2.25 14.17 6.69
CA VAL A 191 0.80 13.93 6.63
C VAL A 191 0.08 13.91 7.99
#